data_41c5f203cc6a9d6825ee8c189b326173
#
_entry.id   41c5f203cc6a9d6825ee8c189b326173
#
_cell.length_a   1.000
_cell.length_b   1.000
_cell.length_c   1.000
_cell.angle_alpha   90.00
_cell.angle_beta   90.00
_cell.angle_gamma   90.00
#
_symmetry.space_group_name_H-M   'P 1'
#
loop_
_entity.id
_entity.type
_entity.pdbx_description
1 polymer ?
#
loop_
_entity_poly.entity_id
_entity_poly.type
_entity_poly.pdbx_seq_one_letter_code
_entity_poly.pdbx_strand_id
1 'polypeptide(L)'
;MSAGLNQITILGRLGNDPITRDTRTETTVTHFDVAVDESYKSKAGDKVEKVTWFRCEAWNGRGKAIAQYLGKGNRILVNGRVDFRQYEKAIVLNGQEGTVKINDPVLIIEDFKIIDWKDDNPGDGFDQDKL
;
A
#
# COMPACT_ATOMS: atom_id res chain seq x y z
N MET A 1 -14.04 22.47 -13.40
CA MET A 1 -14.54 21.10 -13.32
C MET A 1 -13.59 20.15 -14.02
N SER A 2 -13.23 19.09 -13.38
CA SER A 2 -12.31 18.14 -13.98
C SER A 2 -13.10 17.02 -14.66
N ALA A 3 -12.64 16.59 -15.83
CA ALA A 3 -13.28 15.53 -16.60
C ALA A 3 -12.49 14.22 -16.55
N GLY A 4 -11.45 14.17 -15.73
CA GLY A 4 -10.58 13.00 -15.62
C GLY A 4 -11.08 12.01 -14.59
N LEU A 5 -10.56 10.78 -14.71
CA LEU A 5 -10.78 9.72 -13.73
C LEU A 5 -9.43 9.12 -13.36
N ASN A 6 -9.16 9.00 -12.06
CA ASN A 6 -7.97 8.37 -11.55
C ASN A 6 -8.40 7.41 -10.44
N GLN A 7 -8.38 6.14 -10.73
CA GLN A 7 -8.91 5.13 -9.83
C GLN A 7 -8.07 3.87 -9.90
N ILE A 8 -7.77 3.31 -8.73
CA ILE A 8 -7.06 2.04 -8.63
C ILE A 8 -7.69 1.21 -7.52
N THR A 9 -7.78 -0.08 -7.75
CA THR A 9 -8.25 -1.04 -6.76
C THR A 9 -7.23 -2.18 -6.69
N ILE A 10 -6.75 -2.47 -5.49
CA ILE A 10 -5.82 -3.57 -5.28
C ILE A 10 -6.26 -4.41 -4.09
N LEU A 11 -5.92 -5.68 -4.15
CA LEU A 11 -6.08 -6.62 -3.05
C LEU A 11 -4.71 -7.23 -2.76
N GLY A 12 -4.25 -7.12 -1.53
CA GLY A 12 -2.95 -7.63 -1.17
C GLY A 12 -2.77 -7.72 0.34
N ARG A 13 -1.53 -7.96 0.75
CA ARG A 13 -1.16 -8.07 2.16
C ARG A 13 -0.29 -6.90 2.55
N LEU A 14 -0.49 -6.40 3.77
CA LEU A 14 0.40 -5.38 4.30
C LEU A 14 1.81 -5.95 4.45
N GLY A 15 2.79 -5.24 3.92
CA GLY A 15 4.19 -5.64 4.02
C GLY A 15 4.87 -5.13 5.28
N ASN A 16 4.20 -4.24 6.01
CA ASN A 16 4.68 -3.68 7.26
C ASN A 16 3.49 -3.28 8.12
N ASP A 17 3.75 -3.01 9.39
CA ASP A 17 2.72 -2.43 10.25
C ASP A 17 2.47 -0.99 9.83
N PRO A 18 1.20 -0.56 9.77
CA PRO A 18 0.90 0.82 9.42
C PRO A 18 1.49 1.81 10.42
N ILE A 19 2.02 2.91 9.90
CA ILE A 19 2.61 3.97 10.72
C ILE A 19 1.78 5.22 10.57
N THR A 20 1.27 5.72 11.69
CA THR A 20 0.46 6.94 11.72
C THR A 20 1.29 8.08 12.27
N ARG A 21 1.22 9.22 11.61
CA ARG A 21 1.93 10.44 12.01
C ARG A 21 0.99 11.62 12.02
N ASP A 22 1.22 12.53 12.96
CA ASP A 22 0.53 13.80 12.97
C ASP A 22 1.17 14.76 11.98
N THR A 23 0.34 15.52 11.30
CA THR A 23 0.81 16.57 10.41
C THR A 23 0.74 17.92 11.10
N ARG A 24 1.21 18.97 10.42
CA ARG A 24 1.20 20.32 10.98
C ARG A 24 -0.20 20.93 11.08
N THR A 25 -1.20 20.35 10.42
CA THR A 25 -2.53 20.93 10.28
C THR A 25 -3.59 20.15 11.05
N GLU A 26 -3.19 19.53 12.14
CA GLU A 26 -4.11 18.75 12.99
C GLU A 26 -4.74 17.56 12.27
N THR A 27 -4.11 17.10 11.22
CA THR A 27 -4.54 15.91 10.52
C THR A 27 -3.56 14.77 10.82
N THR A 28 -3.95 13.56 10.51
CA THR A 28 -3.06 12.41 10.61
C THR A 28 -2.95 11.73 9.27
N VAL A 29 -1.81 11.12 9.03
CA VAL A 29 -1.57 10.34 7.83
C VAL A 29 -0.98 8.99 8.23
N THR A 30 -1.52 7.94 7.66
CA THR A 30 -1.05 6.57 7.91
C THR A 30 -0.44 6.03 6.64
N HIS A 31 0.78 5.54 6.75
CA HIS A 31 1.52 4.95 5.63
C HIS A 31 1.65 3.45 5.83
N PHE A 32 1.47 2.72 4.77
CA PHE A 32 1.69 1.28 4.75
C PHE A 32 1.96 0.83 3.33
N ASP A 33 2.61 -0.32 3.20
CA ASP A 33 2.89 -0.92 1.91
C ASP A 33 2.01 -2.15 1.72
N VAL A 34 1.50 -2.32 0.51
CA VAL A 34 0.69 -3.48 0.16
C VAL A 34 1.40 -4.28 -0.91
N ALA A 35 1.58 -5.55 -0.65
CA ALA A 35 2.17 -6.49 -1.59
C ALA A 35 1.06 -7.24 -2.31
N VAL A 36 1.02 -7.10 -3.62
CA VAL A 36 0.03 -7.78 -4.45
C VAL A 36 0.72 -8.93 -5.16
N ASP A 37 0.21 -10.13 -4.95
CA ASP A 37 0.73 -11.32 -5.61
C ASP A 37 0.16 -11.39 -7.02
N GLU A 38 1.03 -11.25 -8.00
CA GLU A 38 0.68 -11.32 -9.42
C GLU A 38 1.34 -12.50 -10.11
N SER A 39 1.62 -13.55 -9.36
CA SER A 39 2.27 -14.76 -9.88
C SER A 39 1.43 -15.40 -10.97
N TYR A 40 2.10 -16.05 -11.92
CA TYR A 40 1.43 -16.67 -13.06
C TYR A 40 2.18 -17.91 -13.51
N LYS A 41 1.52 -18.70 -14.36
CA LYS A 41 2.18 -19.83 -15.03
C LYS A 41 2.71 -19.40 -16.38
N SER A 42 3.98 -19.74 -16.64
CA SER A 42 4.57 -19.52 -17.94
C SER A 42 3.98 -20.47 -18.98
N LYS A 43 4.27 -20.25 -20.25
CA LYS A 43 3.84 -21.14 -21.32
C LYS A 43 4.39 -22.55 -21.16
N ALA A 44 5.54 -22.69 -20.52
CA ALA A 44 6.14 -23.98 -20.23
C ALA A 44 5.53 -24.68 -19.02
N GLY A 45 4.57 -24.05 -18.34
CA GLY A 45 3.90 -24.64 -17.19
C GLY A 45 4.57 -24.36 -15.85
N ASP A 46 5.66 -23.61 -15.85
CA ASP A 46 6.36 -23.25 -14.61
C ASP A 46 5.70 -22.07 -13.93
N LYS A 47 5.71 -22.10 -12.59
CA LYS A 47 5.21 -20.98 -11.82
C LYS A 47 6.25 -19.85 -11.84
N VAL A 48 5.83 -18.67 -12.25
CA VAL A 48 6.65 -17.46 -12.17
C VAL A 48 6.10 -16.60 -11.05
N GLU A 49 6.90 -16.37 -10.04
CA GLU A 49 6.50 -15.55 -8.90
C GLU A 49 6.74 -14.08 -9.21
N LYS A 50 5.72 -13.28 -8.95
CA LYS A 50 5.79 -11.84 -9.12
C LYS A 50 4.99 -11.18 -8.02
N VAL A 51 5.61 -10.23 -7.33
CA VAL A 51 4.95 -9.43 -6.30
C VAL A 51 5.14 -7.98 -6.66
N THR A 52 4.06 -7.24 -6.69
CA THR A 52 4.09 -5.80 -6.92
C THR A 52 3.79 -5.09 -5.61
N TRP A 53 4.63 -4.13 -5.27
CA TRP A 53 4.54 -3.38 -4.02
C TRP A 53 3.95 -2.00 -4.29
N PHE A 54 2.95 -1.66 -3.48
CA PHE A 54 2.30 -0.35 -3.58
C PHE A 54 2.44 0.38 -2.27
N ARG A 55 2.95 1.60 -2.32
CA ARG A 55 2.94 2.48 -1.16
C ARG A 55 1.57 3.13 -1.05
N CYS A 56 0.97 3.02 0.12
CA CYS A 56 -0.37 3.52 0.38
C CYS A 56 -0.35 4.57 1.47
N GLU A 57 -1.28 5.50 1.35
CA GLU A 57 -1.43 6.60 2.29
C GLU A 57 -2.90 6.81 2.56
N ALA A 58 -3.26 6.79 3.82
CA ALA A 58 -4.64 7.00 4.26
C ALA A 58 -4.69 8.11 5.29
N TRP A 59 -5.63 9.03 5.13
CA TRP A 59 -5.71 10.23 5.93
C TRP A 59 -6.79 10.12 7.00
N ASN A 60 -6.50 10.69 8.17
CA ASN A 60 -7.43 10.86 9.28
C ASN A 60 -8.08 9.55 9.71
N GLY A 61 -9.39 9.49 9.80
CA GLY A 61 -10.11 8.33 10.31
C GLY A 61 -9.86 7.05 9.56
N ARG A 62 -9.71 7.11 8.23
CA ARG A 62 -9.38 5.92 7.45
C ARG A 62 -8.04 5.34 7.84
N GLY A 63 -7.04 6.21 7.99
CA GLY A 63 -5.71 5.77 8.39
C GLY A 63 -5.68 5.21 9.80
N LYS A 64 -6.39 5.87 10.71
CA LYS A 64 -6.47 5.40 12.10
C LYS A 64 -7.13 4.02 12.18
N ALA A 65 -8.19 3.81 11.41
CA ALA A 65 -8.87 2.52 11.38
C ALA A 65 -7.95 1.42 10.85
N ILE A 66 -7.22 1.70 9.77
CA ILE A 66 -6.28 0.73 9.23
C ILE A 66 -5.20 0.40 10.26
N ALA A 67 -4.63 1.40 10.92
CA ALA A 67 -3.60 1.18 11.91
C ALA A 67 -4.11 0.41 13.13
N GLN A 68 -5.37 0.61 13.48
CA GLN A 68 -5.97 -0.07 14.62
C GLN A 68 -6.24 -1.55 14.34
N TYR A 69 -6.73 -1.86 13.17
CA TYR A 69 -7.26 -3.19 12.88
C TYR A 69 -6.34 -4.07 12.05
N LEU A 70 -5.31 -3.52 11.44
CA LEU A 70 -4.45 -4.25 10.52
C LEU A 70 -2.99 -4.17 10.92
N GLY A 71 -2.27 -5.24 10.64
CA GLY A 71 -0.83 -5.31 10.82
C GLY A 71 -0.18 -6.04 9.66
N LYS A 72 1.13 -6.16 9.72
CA LYS A 72 1.90 -6.86 8.70
C LYS A 72 1.31 -8.25 8.41
N GLY A 73 1.12 -8.57 7.16
CA GLY A 73 0.63 -9.86 6.72
C GLY A 73 -0.87 -9.96 6.55
N ASN A 74 -1.64 -9.03 7.11
CA ASN A 74 -3.09 -9.04 6.93
C ASN A 74 -3.47 -8.60 5.52
N ARG A 75 -4.60 -9.10 5.04
CA ARG A 75 -5.07 -8.77 3.70
C ARG A 75 -6.04 -7.61 3.74
N ILE A 76 -5.93 -6.76 2.74
CA ILE A 76 -6.78 -5.59 2.60
C ILE A 76 -7.13 -5.38 1.13
N LEU A 77 -8.35 -4.95 0.89
CA LEU A 77 -8.78 -4.44 -0.42
C LEU A 77 -8.81 -2.93 -0.30
N VAL A 78 -8.06 -2.24 -1.15
CA VAL A 78 -8.05 -0.78 -1.14
C VAL A 78 -8.51 -0.25 -2.47
N ASN A 79 -9.23 0.86 -2.41
CA ASN A 79 -9.68 1.61 -3.57
C ASN A 79 -9.27 3.06 -3.36
N GLY A 80 -8.67 3.66 -4.37
CA GLY A 80 -8.20 5.02 -4.27
C GLY A 80 -7.74 5.54 -5.60
N ARG A 81 -6.83 6.49 -5.54
CA ARG A 81 -6.22 7.09 -6.72
C ARG A 81 -4.72 7.08 -6.61
N VAL A 82 -4.07 7.18 -7.74
CA VAL A 82 -2.60 7.23 -7.79
C VAL A 82 -2.17 8.69 -7.85
N ASP A 83 -1.28 9.06 -6.94
CA ASP A 83 -0.64 10.36 -6.94
C ASP A 83 0.85 10.15 -7.16
N PHE A 84 1.46 10.98 -7.97
CA PHE A 84 2.90 10.92 -8.20
C PHE A 84 3.56 12.08 -7.47
N ARG A 85 4.52 11.76 -6.60
CA ARG A 85 5.24 12.75 -5.85
C ARG A 85 6.63 12.91 -6.42
N GLN A 86 6.97 14.15 -6.75
CA GLN A 86 8.29 14.49 -7.24
C GLN A 86 9.20 14.90 -6.10
N TYR A 87 10.40 14.40 -6.13
CA TYR A 87 11.46 14.91 -5.28
C TYR A 87 12.80 14.81 -6.02
N GLU A 88 13.77 15.58 -5.55
CA GLU A 88 15.10 15.54 -6.10
C GLU A 88 15.98 14.69 -5.20
N LYS A 89 16.77 13.83 -5.83
CA LYS A 89 17.72 12.99 -5.13
C LYS A 89 19.12 13.35 -5.60
N ALA A 90 19.99 13.59 -4.63
CA ALA A 90 21.41 13.84 -4.92
C ALA A 90 22.06 12.53 -5.34
N ILE A 91 22.82 12.56 -6.42
CA ILE A 91 23.58 11.41 -6.90
C ILE A 91 25.02 11.83 -7.18
N VAL A 92 25.91 10.85 -7.12
CA VAL A 92 27.29 11.02 -7.53
C VAL A 92 27.57 10.01 -8.62
N LEU A 93 27.99 10.49 -9.79
CA LEU A 93 28.28 9.63 -10.92
C LEU A 93 29.64 10.04 -11.49
N ASN A 94 30.58 9.09 -11.52
CA ASN A 94 31.95 9.35 -11.99
C ASN A 94 32.63 10.51 -11.27
N GLY A 95 32.39 10.66 -9.95
CA GLY A 95 32.97 11.73 -9.16
C GLY A 95 32.29 13.07 -9.32
N GLN A 96 31.25 13.17 -10.15
CA GLN A 96 30.50 14.40 -10.32
C GLN A 96 29.19 14.33 -9.55
N GLU A 97 28.88 15.42 -8.84
CA GLU A 97 27.65 15.55 -8.11
C GLU A 97 26.56 16.09 -9.02
N GLY A 98 25.36 15.55 -8.86
CA GLY A 98 24.21 16.03 -9.59
C GLY A 98 22.95 15.66 -8.86
N THR A 99 21.80 15.99 -9.45
CA THR A 99 20.50 15.62 -8.92
C THR A 99 19.66 14.97 -10.00
N VAL A 100 18.81 14.04 -9.59
CA VAL A 100 17.79 13.47 -10.46
C VAL A 100 16.44 13.73 -9.88
N LYS A 101 15.46 13.95 -10.73
CA LYS A 101 14.06 14.09 -10.33
C LYS A 101 13.43 12.70 -10.31
N ILE A 102 12.81 12.36 -9.21
CA ILE A 102 12.14 11.08 -9.02
C ILE A 102 10.65 11.32 -8.87
N ASN A 103 9.86 10.54 -9.58
CA ASN A 103 8.41 10.52 -9.44
C ASN A 103 8.01 9.22 -8.78
N ASP A 104 7.58 9.28 -7.53
CA ASP A 104 7.13 8.10 -6.80
C ASP A 104 5.61 8.02 -6.81
N PRO A 105 5.05 6.87 -7.21
CA PRO A 105 3.62 6.67 -7.09
C PRO A 105 3.23 6.38 -5.64
N VAL A 106 2.15 7.00 -5.21
CA VAL A 106 1.55 6.76 -3.90
C VAL A 106 0.06 6.58 -4.14
N LEU A 107 -0.51 5.54 -3.53
CA LEU A 107 -1.94 5.32 -3.59
C LEU A 107 -2.60 6.05 -2.42
N ILE A 108 -3.45 6.99 -2.75
CA ILE A 108 -4.25 7.71 -1.75
C ILE A 108 -5.53 6.92 -1.56
N ILE A 109 -5.73 6.39 -0.37
CA ILE A 109 -6.82 5.48 -0.07
C ILE A 109 -8.10 6.26 0.17
N GLU A 110 -9.12 5.94 -0.61
CA GLU A 110 -10.44 6.55 -0.50
C GLU A 110 -11.44 5.62 0.19
N ASP A 111 -11.26 4.31 0.01
CA ASP A 111 -12.09 3.31 0.63
C ASP A 111 -11.28 2.03 0.81
N PHE A 112 -11.68 1.19 1.74
CA PHE A 112 -11.00 -0.08 1.96
C PHE A 112 -11.94 -1.10 2.59
N LYS A 113 -11.57 -2.37 2.42
CA LYS A 113 -12.23 -3.48 3.11
C LYS A 113 -11.18 -4.36 3.74
N ILE A 114 -11.38 -4.65 5.00
CA ILE A 114 -10.51 -5.52 5.76
C ILE A 114 -10.90 -6.97 5.46
N ILE A 115 -9.94 -7.75 4.99
CA ILE A 115 -10.15 -9.16 4.72
C ILE A 115 -9.73 -9.99 5.94
N ASP A 116 -8.55 -9.71 6.48
CA ASP A 116 -8.07 -10.33 7.72
C ASP A 116 -7.87 -9.26 8.77
N TRP A 117 -8.31 -9.51 9.99
CA TRP A 117 -8.16 -8.58 11.10
C TRP A 117 -6.87 -8.88 11.86
N LYS A 118 -6.23 -7.83 12.35
CA LYS A 118 -4.93 -7.90 13.00
C LYS A 118 -4.88 -8.91 14.14
N ASP A 119 -5.86 -8.89 14.99
CA ASP A 119 -5.88 -9.76 16.15
C ASP A 119 -6.83 -10.93 15.98
N ASP A 120 -7.13 -11.28 14.73
CA ASP A 120 -7.84 -12.49 14.49
C ASP A 120 -7.04 -13.65 15.04
N ASN A 121 -7.59 -14.25 16.03
CA ASN A 121 -6.92 -15.33 16.72
C ASN A 121 -7.40 -16.64 16.12
N PRO A 122 -6.49 -17.44 15.56
CA PRO A 122 -6.90 -18.74 15.03
C PRO A 122 -7.58 -19.61 16.06
N GLY A 123 -7.35 -19.34 17.34
CA GLY A 123 -7.97 -20.09 18.41
C GLY A 123 -9.42 -19.70 18.70
N ASP A 124 -9.91 -18.60 18.14
CA ASP A 124 -11.26 -18.13 18.40
C ASP A 124 -12.30 -18.69 17.44
N GLY A 125 -11.91 -19.63 16.62
CA GLY A 125 -12.81 -20.26 15.69
C GLY A 125 -12.86 -19.66 14.31
N PHE A 126 -12.08 -18.63 14.07
CA PHE A 126 -11.98 -18.08 12.73
C PHE A 126 -11.25 -19.06 11.83
N ASP A 127 -11.86 -19.40 10.73
CA ASP A 127 -11.34 -20.37 9.79
C ASP A 127 -10.84 -19.64 8.54
N GLN A 128 -9.54 -19.52 8.43
CA GLN A 128 -8.92 -18.84 7.30
C GLN A 128 -9.10 -19.59 5.98
N ASP A 129 -9.34 -20.88 6.05
CA ASP A 129 -9.57 -21.67 4.84
C ASP A 129 -10.89 -21.34 4.17
N LYS A 130 -11.76 -20.61 4.83
CA LYS A 130 -13.03 -20.16 4.26
C LYS A 130 -12.91 -18.84 3.51
N LEU A 131 -11.75 -18.26 3.48
CA LEU A 131 -11.53 -17.00 2.78
C LEU A 131 -11.21 -17.19 1.32
#